data_8be3fdab1692cfcb1954434d78ef8f0a
#
_entry.id   8be3fdab1692cfcb1954434d78ef8f0a
#
_cell.length_a   1.000
_cell.length_b   1.000
_cell.length_c   1.000
_cell.angle_alpha   90.00
_cell.angle_beta   90.00
_cell.angle_gamma   90.00
#
_symmetry.space_group_name_H-M   'P 1'
#
loop_
_entity.id
_entity.type
_entity.pdbx_description
1 polymer ?
#
loop_
_entity_poly.entity_id
_entity_poly.type
_entity_poly.pdbx_seq_one_letter_code
_entity_poly.pdbx_strand_id
1 'polypeptide(L)'
;MKKIITRFRAYQLGNAGSSFSYFADNHFTLIEARLTEVNKETLKSELKICCKSQIDCLHITSWDQDHCSVQQLKEILETYLPKRIEFPGYTPHTESGKESLQVIKKYLRSMEKKKKIIAQSITPEYITSLDNATEFGYNNILHHPKFISNNSNDNSTIKHFRKGSFNVLSLGDVESSMISSSLSRQKTTQKETDVMILAH
;
A
#
# COMPACT_ATOMS: atom_id res chain seq x y z
N MET A 1 -28.70 7.26 5.58
CA MET A 1 -27.28 7.04 5.19
C MET A 1 -26.91 5.58 5.42
N LYS A 2 -26.32 4.90 4.44
CA LYS A 2 -25.81 3.54 4.62
C LYS A 2 -24.55 3.62 5.50
N LYS A 3 -24.53 2.92 6.63
CA LYS A 3 -23.35 2.86 7.51
C LYS A 3 -22.24 2.08 6.81
N ILE A 4 -21.11 2.73 6.54
CA ILE A 4 -19.92 2.05 5.98
C ILE A 4 -19.12 1.49 7.15
N ILE A 5 -18.97 0.16 7.18
CA ILE A 5 -18.10 -0.49 8.15
C ILE A 5 -16.66 -0.20 7.75
N THR A 6 -15.93 0.43 8.65
CA THR A 6 -14.52 0.79 8.44
C THR A 6 -13.68 0.21 9.56
N ARG A 7 -12.54 -0.38 9.20
CA ARG A 7 -11.58 -0.94 10.15
C ARG A 7 -10.17 -0.56 9.73
N PHE A 8 -9.35 -0.28 10.71
CA PHE A 8 -7.90 -0.13 10.56
C PHE A 8 -7.23 -1.02 11.59
N ARG A 9 -6.16 -1.69 11.20
CA ARG A 9 -5.37 -2.53 12.07
C ARG A 9 -3.88 -2.39 11.79
N ALA A 10 -3.10 -2.19 12.84
CA ALA A 10 -1.65 -2.34 12.84
C ALA A 10 -1.30 -3.76 13.29
N TYR A 11 -0.31 -4.38 12.63
CA TYR A 11 0.14 -5.73 12.94
C TYR A 11 1.52 -5.71 13.61
N GLN A 12 1.64 -6.46 14.69
CA GLN A 12 2.93 -6.71 15.31
C GLN A 12 3.70 -7.72 14.45
N LEU A 13 4.93 -7.40 14.07
CA LEU A 13 5.77 -8.25 13.22
C LEU A 13 6.76 -9.11 14.03
N GLY A 14 7.14 -8.67 15.24
CA GLY A 14 8.21 -9.30 16.02
C GLY A 14 9.63 -8.97 15.54
N ASN A 15 9.74 -8.17 14.48
CA ASN A 15 11.00 -7.67 13.91
C ASN A 15 10.76 -6.29 13.28
N ALA A 16 11.82 -5.65 12.77
CA ALA A 16 11.73 -4.37 12.10
C ALA A 16 10.81 -4.41 10.87
N GLY A 17 10.10 -3.30 10.64
CA GLY A 17 9.20 -3.07 9.53
C GLY A 17 7.75 -2.84 9.96
N SER A 18 6.90 -2.62 8.98
CA SER A 18 5.51 -2.25 9.19
C SER A 18 4.53 -3.11 8.39
N SER A 19 3.34 -3.30 8.93
CA SER A 19 2.22 -3.96 8.24
C SER A 19 0.90 -3.47 8.82
N PHE A 20 -0.02 -3.08 7.94
CA PHE A 20 -1.32 -2.58 8.35
C PHE A 20 -2.41 -3.11 7.43
N SER A 21 -3.66 -3.02 7.87
CA SER A 21 -4.80 -3.19 6.97
C SER A 21 -5.82 -2.07 7.13
N TYR A 22 -6.44 -1.72 6.01
CA TYR A 22 -7.57 -0.82 5.95
C TYR A 22 -8.73 -1.48 5.22
N PHE A 23 -9.86 -1.56 5.89
CA PHE A 23 -11.09 -2.10 5.32
C PHE A 23 -12.18 -1.04 5.32
N ALA A 24 -12.76 -0.79 4.17
CA ALA A 24 -13.90 0.12 4.02
C ALA A 24 -14.74 -0.27 2.80
N ASP A 25 -16.06 -0.16 2.91
CA ASP A 25 -16.99 -0.43 1.82
C ASP A 25 -16.72 -1.78 1.12
N ASN A 26 -16.56 -2.81 1.92
CA ASN A 26 -16.27 -4.16 1.46
C ASN A 26 -14.97 -4.32 0.65
N HIS A 27 -14.02 -3.42 0.82
CA HIS A 27 -12.70 -3.47 0.17
C HIS A 27 -11.59 -3.59 1.23
N PHE A 28 -10.81 -4.67 1.17
CA PHE A 28 -9.72 -4.94 2.10
C PHE A 28 -8.38 -4.64 1.44
N THR A 29 -7.66 -3.66 1.99
CA THR A 29 -6.30 -3.35 1.58
C THR A 29 -5.33 -3.80 2.66
N LEU A 30 -4.35 -4.62 2.28
CA LEU A 30 -3.14 -4.85 3.06
C LEU A 30 -2.11 -3.79 2.66
N ILE A 31 -1.55 -3.11 3.63
CA ILE A 31 -0.51 -2.09 3.45
C ILE A 31 0.80 -2.71 3.92
N GLU A 32 1.78 -2.69 3.07
CA GLU A 32 3.09 -3.35 3.11
C GLU A 32 3.06 -4.88 2.93
N ALA A 33 4.10 -5.37 2.29
CA ALA A 33 4.26 -6.79 2.00
C ALA A 33 5.05 -7.50 3.11
N ARG A 34 4.53 -7.39 4.35
CA ARG A 34 5.14 -7.97 5.55
C ARG A 34 4.21 -9.00 6.19
N LEU A 35 4.69 -10.25 6.23
CA LEU A 35 3.97 -11.38 6.79
C LEU A 35 4.95 -12.27 7.56
N THR A 36 4.89 -12.21 8.88
CA THR A 36 5.73 -13.00 9.79
C THR A 36 4.90 -14.04 10.51
N GLU A 37 5.52 -15.00 11.15
CA GLU A 37 4.82 -15.98 11.98
C GLU A 37 3.95 -15.32 13.08
N VAL A 38 4.38 -14.12 13.54
CA VAL A 38 3.67 -13.39 14.59
C VAL A 38 2.34 -12.82 14.10
N ASN A 39 2.27 -12.33 12.86
CA ASN A 39 1.07 -11.64 12.37
C ASN A 39 0.17 -12.48 11.43
N LYS A 40 0.58 -13.66 11.00
CA LYS A 40 -0.20 -14.53 10.07
C LYS A 40 -1.62 -14.81 10.58
N GLU A 41 -1.75 -15.32 11.80
CA GLU A 41 -3.05 -15.67 12.36
C GLU A 41 -3.90 -14.41 12.64
N THR A 42 -3.24 -13.29 12.95
CA THR A 42 -3.94 -12.02 13.17
C THR A 42 -4.49 -11.47 11.86
N LEU A 43 -3.73 -11.54 10.76
CA LEU A 43 -4.20 -11.14 9.43
C LEU A 43 -5.35 -12.03 8.96
N LYS A 44 -5.23 -13.35 9.14
CA LYS A 44 -6.27 -14.33 8.81
C LYS A 44 -7.57 -14.07 9.57
N SER A 45 -7.45 -13.78 10.87
CA SER A 45 -8.59 -13.43 11.72
C SER A 45 -9.25 -12.12 11.28
N GLU A 46 -8.45 -11.11 10.90
CA GLU A 46 -8.97 -9.82 10.42
C GLU A 46 -9.71 -9.97 9.08
N LEU A 47 -9.17 -10.76 8.15
CA LEU A 47 -9.88 -11.09 6.91
C LEU A 47 -11.22 -11.77 7.19
N LYS A 48 -11.26 -12.74 8.12
CA LYS A 48 -12.50 -13.42 8.53
C LYS A 48 -13.52 -12.43 9.11
N ILE A 49 -13.10 -11.54 9.99
CA ILE A 49 -13.96 -10.48 10.57
C ILE A 49 -14.54 -9.58 9.45
N CYS A 50 -13.75 -9.29 8.42
CA CYS A 50 -14.16 -8.51 7.26
C CYS A 50 -14.95 -9.33 6.22
N CYS A 51 -15.27 -10.60 6.49
CA CYS A 51 -15.92 -11.52 5.55
C CYS A 51 -15.16 -11.65 4.23
N LYS A 52 -13.82 -11.67 4.29
CA LYS A 52 -12.93 -11.79 3.14
C LYS A 52 -12.16 -13.11 3.16
N SER A 53 -12.01 -13.70 1.98
CA SER A 53 -11.12 -14.85 1.72
C SER A 53 -9.85 -14.45 0.95
N GLN A 54 -9.83 -13.24 0.41
CA GLN A 54 -8.73 -12.70 -0.40
C GLN A 54 -8.49 -11.23 -0.03
N ILE A 55 -7.29 -10.75 -0.29
CA ILE A 55 -6.95 -9.33 -0.25
C ILE A 55 -7.48 -8.67 -1.53
N ASP A 56 -8.22 -7.57 -1.42
CA ASP A 56 -8.67 -6.82 -2.61
C ASP A 56 -7.52 -5.99 -3.19
N CYS A 57 -6.69 -5.38 -2.33
CA CYS A 57 -5.52 -4.63 -2.73
C CYS A 57 -4.33 -4.89 -1.81
N LEU A 58 -3.17 -5.21 -2.36
CA LEU A 58 -1.88 -5.13 -1.69
C LEU A 58 -1.23 -3.81 -2.10
N HIS A 59 -0.99 -2.92 -1.16
CA HIS A 59 -0.33 -1.63 -1.37
C HIS A 59 1.06 -1.64 -0.74
N ILE A 60 2.09 -1.52 -1.55
CA ILE A 60 3.50 -1.50 -1.15
C ILE A 60 3.99 -0.06 -1.30
N THR A 61 4.50 0.55 -0.24
CA THR A 61 4.96 1.95 -0.26
C THR A 61 6.41 2.09 -0.68
N SER A 62 7.27 1.13 -0.33
CA SER A 62 8.69 1.12 -0.63
C SER A 62 9.17 -0.28 -1.06
N TRP A 63 10.30 -0.33 -1.78
CA TRP A 63 11.00 -1.57 -2.11
C TRP A 63 11.95 -2.04 -1.00
N ASP A 64 12.08 -1.28 0.08
CA ASP A 64 12.95 -1.63 1.20
C ASP A 64 12.42 -2.85 1.96
N GLN A 65 13.35 -3.61 2.53
CA GLN A 65 13.04 -4.96 3.04
C GLN A 65 12.08 -4.95 4.23
N ASP A 66 12.03 -3.87 4.98
CA ASP A 66 11.11 -3.66 6.10
C ASP A 66 9.69 -3.28 5.66
N HIS A 67 9.49 -2.93 4.38
CA HIS A 67 8.20 -2.72 3.71
C HIS A 67 7.83 -3.87 2.76
N CYS A 68 8.83 -4.44 2.07
CA CYS A 68 8.62 -5.46 1.04
C CYS A 68 9.66 -6.58 1.13
N SER A 69 9.42 -7.56 2.00
CA SER A 69 10.27 -8.75 2.08
C SER A 69 9.93 -9.74 0.96
N VAL A 70 10.93 -10.16 0.20
CA VAL A 70 10.79 -11.08 -0.95
C VAL A 70 10.02 -12.35 -0.59
N GLN A 71 10.42 -13.01 0.51
CA GLN A 71 9.81 -14.27 0.93
C GLN A 71 8.37 -14.07 1.41
N GLN A 72 8.15 -13.01 2.20
CA GLN A 72 6.83 -12.71 2.74
C GLN A 72 5.88 -12.24 1.63
N LEU A 73 6.38 -11.49 0.65
CA LEU A 73 5.63 -11.14 -0.55
C LEU A 73 5.16 -12.38 -1.32
N LYS A 74 6.05 -13.35 -1.57
CA LYS A 74 5.67 -14.62 -2.21
C LYS A 74 4.53 -15.30 -1.47
N GLU A 75 4.66 -15.43 -0.16
CA GLU A 75 3.65 -16.06 0.68
C GLU A 75 2.30 -15.30 0.64
N ILE A 76 2.31 -13.96 0.70
CA ILE A 76 1.10 -13.14 0.57
C ILE A 76 0.42 -13.38 -0.77
N LEU A 77 1.18 -13.39 -1.87
CA LEU A 77 0.65 -13.57 -3.21
C LEU A 77 0.03 -14.96 -3.41
N GLU A 78 0.64 -16.00 -2.86
CA GLU A 78 0.19 -17.39 -2.97
C GLU A 78 -1.00 -17.70 -2.05
N THR A 79 -0.98 -17.16 -0.83
CA THR A 79 -1.99 -17.49 0.20
C THR A 79 -3.23 -16.60 0.10
N TYR A 80 -3.05 -15.29 -0.07
CA TYR A 80 -4.14 -14.32 0.01
C TYR A 80 -4.59 -13.77 -1.35
N LEU A 81 -3.93 -14.14 -2.43
CA LEU A 81 -4.34 -13.93 -3.83
C LEU A 81 -4.87 -12.51 -4.10
N PRO A 82 -4.10 -11.45 -3.90
CA PRO A 82 -4.57 -10.08 -4.07
C PRO A 82 -5.08 -9.84 -5.49
N LYS A 83 -6.22 -9.15 -5.61
CA LYS A 83 -6.84 -8.80 -6.91
C LYS A 83 -6.14 -7.61 -7.56
N ARG A 84 -5.56 -6.74 -6.76
CA ARG A 84 -4.79 -5.57 -7.18
C ARG A 84 -3.49 -5.50 -6.39
N ILE A 85 -2.41 -5.14 -7.04
CA ILE A 85 -1.11 -4.88 -6.43
C ILE A 85 -0.68 -3.48 -6.83
N GLU A 86 -0.50 -2.60 -5.87
CA GLU A 86 0.07 -1.26 -6.06
C GLU A 86 1.49 -1.26 -5.50
N PHE A 87 2.44 -0.73 -6.25
CA PHE A 87 3.84 -0.74 -5.87
C PHE A 87 4.58 0.50 -6.41
N PRO A 88 5.71 0.91 -5.80
CA PRO A 88 6.48 2.05 -6.26
C PRO A 88 6.91 1.93 -7.72
N GLY A 89 6.75 2.99 -8.49
CA GLY A 89 6.95 3.01 -9.94
C GLY A 89 8.38 3.18 -10.42
N TYR A 90 9.34 3.25 -9.50
CA TYR A 90 10.76 3.34 -9.86
C TYR A 90 11.41 1.95 -9.88
N THR A 91 12.53 1.84 -10.58
CA THR A 91 13.34 0.62 -10.60
C THR A 91 14.06 0.46 -9.27
N PRO A 92 13.85 -0.65 -8.54
CA PRO A 92 14.53 -0.86 -7.26
C PRO A 92 16.05 -0.84 -7.40
N HIS A 93 16.73 -0.20 -6.45
CA HIS A 93 18.21 -0.14 -6.43
C HIS A 93 18.83 -1.36 -5.73
N THR A 94 18.15 -1.89 -4.70
CA THR A 94 18.61 -3.06 -3.94
C THR A 94 18.29 -4.37 -4.66
N GLU A 95 19.08 -5.41 -4.42
CA GLU A 95 18.82 -6.74 -4.99
C GLU A 95 17.49 -7.32 -4.47
N SER A 96 17.18 -7.14 -3.17
CA SER A 96 15.89 -7.58 -2.61
C SER A 96 14.70 -6.89 -3.26
N GLY A 97 14.80 -5.59 -3.53
CA GLY A 97 13.75 -4.86 -4.26
C GLY A 97 13.59 -5.34 -5.69
N LYS A 98 14.69 -5.60 -6.41
CA LYS A 98 14.66 -6.18 -7.77
C LYS A 98 14.02 -7.57 -7.78
N GLU A 99 14.37 -8.41 -6.81
CA GLU A 99 13.72 -9.71 -6.64
C GLU A 99 12.23 -9.60 -6.34
N SER A 100 11.82 -8.69 -5.47
CA SER A 100 10.42 -8.43 -5.15
C SER A 100 9.63 -8.03 -6.41
N LEU A 101 10.18 -7.15 -7.24
CA LEU A 101 9.57 -6.79 -8.52
C LEU A 101 9.46 -8.00 -9.47
N GLN A 102 10.47 -8.88 -9.51
CA GLN A 102 10.40 -10.11 -10.31
C GLN A 102 9.36 -11.09 -9.79
N VAL A 103 9.19 -11.18 -8.47
CA VAL A 103 8.13 -11.98 -7.85
C VAL A 103 6.75 -11.51 -8.30
N ILE A 104 6.49 -10.20 -8.26
CA ILE A 104 5.23 -9.63 -8.77
C ILE A 104 5.04 -9.99 -10.26
N LYS A 105 6.06 -9.76 -11.10
CA LYS A 105 5.98 -10.09 -12.53
C LYS A 105 5.69 -11.58 -12.79
N LYS A 106 6.32 -12.49 -12.04
CA LYS A 106 6.06 -13.94 -12.14
C LYS A 106 4.64 -14.28 -11.72
N TYR A 107 4.17 -13.71 -10.63
CA TYR A 107 2.81 -13.89 -10.15
C TYR A 107 1.78 -13.46 -11.20
N LEU A 108 1.93 -12.28 -11.79
CA LEU A 108 1.04 -11.79 -12.84
C LEU A 108 0.96 -12.75 -14.02
N ARG A 109 2.11 -13.20 -14.54
CA ARG A 109 2.18 -14.19 -15.64
C ARG A 109 1.47 -15.50 -15.27
N SER A 110 1.66 -15.99 -14.04
CA SER A 110 1.03 -17.23 -13.58
C SER A 110 -0.50 -17.13 -13.45
N MET A 111 -1.01 -15.92 -13.23
CA MET A 111 -2.43 -15.64 -13.03
C MET A 111 -3.16 -15.19 -14.32
N GLU A 112 -2.42 -14.82 -15.37
CA GLU A 112 -2.96 -14.25 -16.60
C GLU A 112 -4.11 -15.06 -17.20
N LYS A 113 -3.98 -16.38 -17.18
CA LYS A 113 -5.01 -17.32 -17.69
C LYS A 113 -6.11 -17.67 -16.66
N LYS A 114 -5.90 -17.35 -15.38
CA LYS A 114 -6.78 -17.78 -14.28
C LYS A 114 -7.68 -16.67 -13.78
N LYS A 115 -7.12 -15.50 -13.58
CA LYS A 115 -7.81 -14.30 -13.05
C LYS A 115 -7.14 -13.03 -13.57
N LYS A 116 -7.94 -12.02 -13.87
CA LYS A 116 -7.42 -10.69 -14.16
C LYS A 116 -6.94 -10.05 -12.86
N ILE A 117 -5.62 -9.93 -12.70
CA ILE A 117 -4.96 -9.20 -11.62
C ILE A 117 -4.55 -7.83 -12.14
N ILE A 118 -4.80 -6.79 -11.38
CA ILE A 118 -4.38 -5.43 -11.72
C ILE A 118 -3.04 -5.17 -11.01
N ALA A 119 -1.99 -4.97 -11.77
CA ALA A 119 -0.71 -4.48 -11.26
C ALA A 119 -0.57 -3.01 -11.61
N GLN A 120 -0.50 -2.17 -10.59
CA GLN A 120 -0.41 -0.74 -10.74
C GLN A 120 0.93 -0.22 -10.23
N SER A 121 1.77 0.17 -11.16
CA SER A 121 2.98 0.94 -10.88
C SER A 121 2.59 2.37 -10.52
N ILE A 122 2.96 2.83 -9.34
CA ILE A 122 2.70 4.19 -8.86
C ILE A 122 3.83 5.08 -9.37
N THR A 123 3.56 5.86 -10.39
CA THR A 123 4.48 6.82 -11.00
C THR A 123 3.89 8.23 -10.96
N PRO A 124 4.69 9.30 -11.12
CA PRO A 124 4.17 10.65 -11.26
C PRO A 124 3.14 10.80 -12.38
N GLU A 125 3.34 10.09 -13.50
CA GLU A 125 2.41 10.10 -14.65
C GLU A 125 1.08 9.43 -14.28
N TYR A 126 1.14 8.30 -13.56
CA TYR A 126 -0.07 7.65 -13.05
C TYR A 126 -0.83 8.58 -12.11
N ILE A 127 -0.15 9.22 -11.16
CA ILE A 127 -0.77 10.17 -10.22
C ILE A 127 -1.43 11.33 -10.99
N THR A 128 -0.75 11.88 -11.98
CA THR A 128 -1.31 12.93 -12.83
C THR A 128 -2.55 12.45 -13.61
N SER A 129 -2.56 11.19 -14.05
CA SER A 129 -3.72 10.61 -14.74
C SER A 129 -4.95 10.42 -13.84
N LEU A 130 -4.76 10.42 -12.51
CA LEU A 130 -5.84 10.37 -11.54
C LEU A 130 -6.50 11.74 -11.27
N ASP A 131 -6.06 12.80 -11.93
CA ASP A 131 -6.56 14.16 -11.77
C ASP A 131 -7.97 14.34 -12.37
N ASN A 132 -8.81 13.33 -12.20
CA ASN A 132 -10.24 13.45 -12.40
C ASN A 132 -10.97 13.34 -11.04
N ALA A 133 -12.02 14.11 -10.90
CA ALA A 133 -12.75 14.27 -9.65
C ALA A 133 -13.32 12.96 -9.06
N THR A 134 -13.52 11.93 -9.88
CA THR A 134 -14.12 10.66 -9.46
C THR A 134 -13.13 9.73 -8.77
N GLU A 135 -11.90 9.63 -9.24
CA GLU A 135 -10.90 8.75 -8.63
C GLU A 135 -10.08 9.47 -7.55
N PHE A 136 -9.74 10.71 -7.78
CA PHE A 136 -8.91 11.52 -6.89
C PHE A 136 -9.68 12.07 -5.69
N GLY A 137 -10.96 12.42 -5.88
CA GLY A 137 -11.75 13.15 -4.89
C GLY A 137 -12.14 12.35 -3.65
N TYR A 138 -12.29 11.02 -3.75
CA TYR A 138 -12.91 10.25 -2.67
C TYR A 138 -12.09 9.09 -2.13
N ASN A 139 -11.29 8.40 -2.94
CA ASN A 139 -10.80 7.11 -2.56
C ASN A 139 -9.31 7.07 -2.19
N ASN A 140 -8.45 7.74 -2.93
CA ASN A 140 -7.02 7.57 -2.73
C ASN A 140 -6.26 8.78 -3.24
N ILE A 141 -5.64 9.52 -2.35
CA ILE A 141 -4.62 10.49 -2.72
C ILE A 141 -3.31 9.75 -2.69
N LEU A 142 -2.68 9.64 -3.84
CA LEU A 142 -1.36 9.03 -3.98
C LEU A 142 -0.34 10.13 -4.24
N HIS A 143 0.81 10.00 -3.63
CA HIS A 143 1.98 10.82 -3.93
C HIS A 143 3.19 9.91 -4.16
N HIS A 144 3.97 10.27 -5.15
CA HIS A 144 5.28 9.71 -5.41
C HIS A 144 6.19 10.86 -5.85
N PRO A 145 7.41 10.97 -5.36
CA PRO A 145 8.32 12.03 -5.76
C PRO A 145 8.48 12.10 -7.28
N LYS A 146 8.45 13.30 -7.83
CA LYS A 146 8.65 13.54 -9.26
C LYS A 146 10.06 13.14 -9.71
N PHE A 147 11.03 13.33 -8.85
CA PHE A 147 12.42 12.95 -9.07
C PHE A 147 12.81 11.88 -8.05
N ILE A 148 13.42 10.82 -8.53
CA ILE A 148 13.88 9.74 -7.67
C ILE A 148 15.08 10.22 -6.87
N SER A 149 14.96 10.10 -5.55
CA SER A 149 16.01 10.44 -4.59
C SER A 149 17.03 9.31 -4.48
N ASN A 150 18.27 9.66 -4.11
CA ASN A 150 19.28 8.67 -3.71
C ASN A 150 18.94 8.04 -2.35
N ASN A 151 18.16 8.71 -1.52
CA ASN A 151 17.58 8.14 -0.31
C ASN A 151 16.32 7.33 -0.70
N SER A 152 16.34 6.02 -0.48
CA SER A 152 15.23 5.12 -0.83
C SER A 152 13.93 5.50 -0.11
N ASN A 153 14.03 5.94 1.14
CA ASN A 153 12.90 6.34 1.97
C ASN A 153 12.08 7.45 1.30
N ASP A 154 12.75 8.45 0.73
CA ASP A 154 12.09 9.57 0.05
C ASP A 154 11.41 9.19 -1.27
N ASN A 155 11.58 7.96 -1.73
CA ASN A 155 10.90 7.42 -2.91
C ASN A 155 9.62 6.64 -2.55
N SER A 156 9.24 6.61 -1.28
CA SER A 156 8.02 5.96 -0.82
C SER A 156 6.76 6.60 -1.39
N THR A 157 5.76 5.77 -1.63
CA THR A 157 4.43 6.26 -2.02
C THR A 157 3.64 6.69 -0.79
N ILE A 158 2.95 7.81 -0.91
CA ILE A 158 2.05 8.33 0.13
C ILE A 158 0.62 8.14 -0.35
N LYS A 159 -0.22 7.55 0.50
CA LYS A 159 -1.62 7.28 0.17
C LYS A 159 -2.56 7.69 1.29
N HIS A 160 -3.64 8.37 0.89
CA HIS A 160 -4.71 8.76 1.80
C HIS A 160 -5.95 7.89 1.54
N PHE A 161 -6.26 7.01 2.46
CA PHE A 161 -7.44 6.14 2.41
C PHE A 161 -8.63 6.88 2.99
N ARG A 162 -9.65 7.17 2.17
CA ARG A 162 -10.77 8.05 2.51
C ARG A 162 -12.16 7.46 2.21
N LYS A 163 -12.24 6.18 1.93
CA LYS A 163 -13.49 5.54 1.51
C LYS A 163 -14.41 5.18 2.69
N GLY A 164 -13.89 5.14 3.88
CA GLY A 164 -14.59 4.69 5.07
C GLY A 164 -15.21 5.79 5.91
N SER A 165 -15.59 5.45 7.14
CA SER A 165 -16.12 6.36 8.15
C SER A 165 -15.02 7.15 8.87
N PHE A 166 -13.77 6.83 8.64
CA PHE A 166 -12.59 7.58 9.06
C PHE A 166 -11.47 7.44 7.99
N ASN A 167 -10.55 8.37 8.02
CA ASN A 167 -9.49 8.52 7.03
C ASN A 167 -8.14 8.07 7.59
N VAL A 168 -7.36 7.37 6.79
CA VAL A 168 -6.01 6.93 7.14
C VAL A 168 -5.03 7.49 6.15
N LEU A 169 -4.01 8.20 6.61
CA LEU A 169 -2.90 8.70 5.80
C LEU A 169 -1.67 7.84 6.04
N SER A 170 -1.19 7.15 5.01
CA SER A 170 0.09 6.46 5.03
C SER A 170 1.15 7.32 4.37
N LEU A 171 2.20 7.65 5.11
CA LEU A 171 3.34 8.45 4.62
C LEU A 171 4.42 7.58 3.97
N GLY A 172 4.26 6.24 4.03
CA GLY A 172 5.37 5.34 3.67
C GLY A 172 6.54 5.59 4.62
N ASP A 173 7.73 5.73 4.06
CA ASP A 173 8.97 5.96 4.81
C ASP A 173 9.63 7.32 4.50
N VAL A 174 8.85 8.27 4.02
CA VAL A 174 9.37 9.60 3.61
C VAL A 174 9.91 10.39 4.79
N GLU A 175 11.18 10.76 4.73
CA GLU A 175 11.91 11.54 5.74
C GLU A 175 12.16 13.00 5.33
N SER A 176 12.07 13.31 4.04
CA SER A 176 12.43 14.63 3.50
C SER A 176 11.52 15.74 3.99
N SER A 177 12.10 16.75 4.62
CA SER A 177 11.39 17.97 5.00
C SER A 177 10.84 18.75 3.80
N MET A 178 11.48 18.65 2.63
CA MET A 178 10.98 19.26 1.39
C MET A 178 9.69 18.57 0.92
N ILE A 179 9.65 17.24 0.96
CA ILE A 179 8.45 16.47 0.60
C ILE A 179 7.34 16.78 1.60
N SER A 180 7.62 16.75 2.90
CA SER A 180 6.66 17.10 3.95
C SER A 180 6.10 18.52 3.76
N SER A 181 6.96 19.50 3.47
CA SER A 181 6.55 20.88 3.20
C SER A 181 5.72 21.01 1.91
N SER A 182 6.02 20.22 0.90
CA SER A 182 5.22 20.16 -0.34
C SER A 182 3.84 19.58 -0.07
N LEU A 183 3.78 18.47 0.67
CA LEU A 183 2.52 17.81 1.04
C LEU A 183 1.63 18.71 1.88
N SER A 184 2.18 19.41 2.88
CA SER A 184 1.41 20.31 3.75
C SER A 184 0.76 21.48 2.99
N ARG A 185 1.29 21.86 1.83
CA ARG A 185 0.72 22.91 0.96
C ARG A 185 -0.33 22.39 -0.02
N GLN A 186 -0.44 21.09 -0.20
CA GLN A 186 -1.43 20.52 -1.13
C GLN A 186 -2.81 20.52 -0.48
N LYS A 187 -3.81 21.13 -1.13
CA LYS A 187 -5.20 21.16 -0.65
C LYS A 187 -5.77 19.76 -0.37
N THR A 188 -5.26 18.76 -1.07
CA THR A 188 -5.67 17.36 -0.94
C THR A 188 -5.18 16.72 0.36
N THR A 189 -4.01 17.09 0.86
CA THR A 189 -3.44 16.59 2.13
C THR A 189 -3.95 17.36 3.35
N GLN A 190 -4.52 18.55 3.16
CA GLN A 190 -5.17 19.34 4.22
C GLN A 190 -6.54 18.79 4.62
N LYS A 191 -6.98 17.68 4.04
CA LYS A 191 -8.25 17.06 4.41
C LYS A 191 -8.09 16.28 5.72
N GLU A 192 -9.21 16.14 6.40
CA GLU A 192 -9.29 15.42 7.67
C GLU A 192 -8.58 14.05 7.61
N THR A 193 -7.74 13.80 8.60
CA THR A 193 -7.02 12.55 8.80
C THR A 193 -7.21 12.11 10.24
N ASP A 194 -7.79 10.94 10.43
CA ASP A 194 -8.07 10.38 11.76
C ASP A 194 -6.91 9.51 12.26
N VAL A 195 -6.24 8.83 11.33
CA VAL A 195 -5.10 7.95 11.63
C VAL A 195 -3.96 8.27 10.68
N MET A 196 -2.75 8.40 11.21
CA MET A 196 -1.52 8.60 10.43
C MET A 196 -0.55 7.45 10.66
N ILE A 197 -0.13 6.82 9.57
CA ILE A 197 0.99 5.88 9.56
C ILE A 197 2.23 6.72 9.27
N LEU A 198 3.08 6.87 10.27
CA LEU A 198 4.30 7.66 10.19
C LEU A 198 5.42 6.85 9.55
N ALA A 199 6.35 7.53 8.90
CA ALA A 199 7.67 7.02 8.57
C ALA A 199 8.42 6.63 9.86
N HIS A 200 9.29 5.64 9.82
CA HIS A 200 10.04 5.14 10.98
C HIS A 200 11.54 5.05 10.71
#